data_50c8016487187158d0a9ef1a04ecb434
#
_entry.id   50c8016487187158d0a9ef1a04ecb434
#
_cell.length_a   1.000
_cell.length_b   1.000
_cell.length_c   1.000
_cell.angle_alpha   90.00
_cell.angle_beta   90.00
_cell.angle_gamma   90.00
#
_symmetry.space_group_name_H-M   'P 1'
#
loop_
_entity.id
_entity.type
_entity.pdbx_description
1 polymer ?
#
loop_
_entity_poly.entity_id
_entity_poly.type
_entity_poly.pdbx_seq_one_letter_code
_entity_poly.pdbx_strand_id
1 'polypeptide(L)'
;MRRSVICALGASLFLSVSAFAAEKPQRLGLCASCHGENGHASSAEIPNLAGQNLAYLRSAIAQYRSGKRAFPAMRAALGMLNAQEIDAVLVWYATQTPLPTPP
;
A
#
# COMPACT_ATOMS: atom_id res chain seq x y z
N MET A 1 53.18 -32.27 25.69
CA MET A 1 52.39 -31.05 25.76
C MET A 1 51.32 -31.10 24.66
N ARG A 2 50.07 -31.33 25.05
CA ARG A 2 48.95 -31.34 24.08
C ARG A 2 48.37 -29.95 24.03
N ARG A 3 48.47 -29.30 22.86
CA ARG A 3 47.80 -28.02 22.61
C ARG A 3 46.35 -28.31 22.21
N SER A 4 45.41 -27.99 23.10
CA SER A 4 43.99 -28.04 22.82
C SER A 4 43.62 -26.83 21.93
N VAL A 5 43.21 -27.10 20.69
CA VAL A 5 42.66 -26.10 19.81
C VAL A 5 41.14 -26.01 20.12
N ILE A 6 40.72 -24.94 20.75
CA ILE A 6 39.30 -24.66 21.00
C ILE A 6 38.75 -24.01 19.71
N CYS A 7 38.03 -24.80 18.94
CA CYS A 7 37.20 -24.24 17.85
C CYS A 7 36.00 -23.53 18.48
N ALA A 8 36.03 -22.20 18.49
CA ALA A 8 34.85 -21.40 18.79
C ALA A 8 33.90 -21.45 17.58
N LEU A 9 32.81 -22.25 17.69
CA LEU A 9 31.70 -22.18 16.76
C LEU A 9 30.94 -20.88 17.01
N GLY A 10 31.18 -19.88 16.13
CA GLY A 10 30.38 -18.68 16.08
C GLY A 10 28.98 -19.02 15.55
N ALA A 11 27.98 -19.04 16.42
CA ALA A 11 26.58 -19.12 16.00
C ALA A 11 26.18 -17.78 15.38
N SER A 12 26.16 -17.71 14.05
CA SER A 12 25.60 -16.56 13.31
C SER A 12 24.09 -16.59 13.49
N LEU A 13 23.58 -15.69 14.32
CA LEU A 13 22.14 -15.47 14.48
C LEU A 13 21.64 -14.69 13.24
N PHE A 14 21.08 -15.40 12.26
CA PHE A 14 20.35 -14.76 11.16
C PHE A 14 19.03 -14.25 11.71
N LEU A 15 18.94 -12.93 11.95
CA LEU A 15 17.65 -12.29 12.17
C LEU A 15 16.91 -12.29 10.83
N SER A 16 15.97 -13.22 10.71
CA SER A 16 15.00 -13.18 9.60
C SER A 16 14.09 -11.98 9.80
N VAL A 17 14.32 -10.91 9.06
CA VAL A 17 13.38 -9.79 8.97
C VAL A 17 12.21 -10.27 8.13
N SER A 18 11.12 -10.67 8.78
CA SER A 18 9.88 -10.95 8.08
C SER A 18 9.34 -9.64 7.51
N ALA A 19 9.38 -9.51 6.18
CA ALA A 19 8.68 -8.42 5.50
C ALA A 19 7.18 -8.67 5.70
N PHE A 20 6.51 -7.82 6.48
CA PHE A 20 5.06 -7.86 6.63
C PHE A 20 4.44 -7.32 5.34
N ALA A 21 3.75 -8.22 4.57
CA ALA A 21 2.85 -7.79 3.53
C ALA A 21 1.71 -6.96 4.15
N ALA A 22 1.25 -5.91 3.46
CA ALA A 22 0.12 -5.13 3.93
C ALA A 22 -1.11 -6.03 4.04
N GLU A 23 -1.82 -5.94 5.17
CA GLU A 23 -3.06 -6.66 5.39
C GLU A 23 -4.19 -6.02 4.58
N LYS A 24 -5.06 -6.87 3.99
CA LYS A 24 -6.21 -6.39 3.22
C LYS A 24 -7.18 -5.62 4.12
N PRO A 25 -7.41 -4.31 3.84
CA PRO A 25 -8.28 -3.50 4.68
C PRO A 25 -9.75 -3.94 4.60
N GLN A 26 -10.46 -3.90 5.72
CA GLN A 26 -11.89 -4.24 5.77
C GLN A 26 -12.75 -3.32 4.90
N ARG A 27 -12.38 -2.05 4.77
CA ARG A 27 -13.11 -1.03 4.00
C ARG A 27 -12.64 -0.88 2.56
N LEU A 28 -11.79 -1.80 2.09
CA LEU A 28 -11.24 -1.75 0.73
C LEU A 28 -12.34 -1.76 -0.34
N GLY A 29 -13.43 -2.49 -0.13
CA GLY A 29 -14.48 -2.68 -1.13
C GLY A 29 -15.07 -1.38 -1.69
N LEU A 30 -15.17 -0.34 -0.89
CA LEU A 30 -15.65 0.98 -1.33
C LEU A 30 -14.74 1.59 -2.40
N CYS A 31 -13.45 1.47 -2.26
CA CYS A 31 -12.46 1.97 -3.22
C CYS A 31 -12.28 1.00 -4.39
N ALA A 32 -12.28 -0.29 -4.10
CA ALA A 32 -12.05 -1.36 -5.06
C ALA A 32 -13.14 -1.44 -6.13
N SER A 33 -14.36 -0.98 -5.86
CA SER A 33 -15.44 -0.97 -6.85
C SER A 33 -15.11 -0.18 -8.11
N CYS A 34 -14.24 0.83 -8.01
CA CYS A 34 -13.75 1.63 -9.14
C CYS A 34 -12.26 1.38 -9.43
N HIS A 35 -11.42 1.37 -8.38
CA HIS A 35 -9.97 1.27 -8.53
C HIS A 35 -9.43 -0.17 -8.61
N GLY A 36 -10.30 -1.18 -8.47
CA GLY A 36 -9.89 -2.57 -8.39
C GLY A 36 -9.37 -2.96 -7.02
N GLU A 37 -9.42 -4.26 -6.70
CA GLU A 37 -8.95 -4.76 -5.40
C GLU A 37 -7.44 -4.56 -5.22
N ASN A 38 -6.68 -4.76 -6.29
CA ASN A 38 -5.22 -4.60 -6.30
C ASN A 38 -4.77 -3.25 -6.87
N GLY A 39 -5.67 -2.29 -7.07
CA GLY A 39 -5.35 -1.00 -7.63
C GLY A 39 -5.20 -0.97 -9.15
N HIS A 40 -5.72 -1.99 -9.83
CA HIS A 40 -5.85 -2.01 -11.30
C HIS A 40 -7.28 -1.67 -11.65
N ALA A 41 -7.50 -0.43 -12.10
CA ALA A 41 -8.83 0.06 -12.44
C ALA A 41 -9.42 -0.67 -13.66
N SER A 42 -10.73 -0.85 -13.67
CA SER A 42 -11.44 -1.53 -14.75
C SER A 42 -11.75 -0.60 -15.96
N SER A 43 -11.53 0.67 -15.82
CA SER A 43 -11.88 1.70 -16.82
C SER A 43 -10.75 2.72 -16.94
N ALA A 44 -10.56 3.25 -18.15
CA ALA A 44 -9.51 4.22 -18.45
C ALA A 44 -9.71 5.57 -17.73
N GLU A 45 -10.93 5.90 -17.33
CA GLU A 45 -11.25 7.14 -16.62
C GLU A 45 -10.90 7.06 -15.12
N ILE A 46 -10.69 5.85 -14.60
CA ILE A 46 -10.34 5.64 -13.21
C ILE A 46 -8.83 5.38 -13.12
N PRO A 47 -8.09 6.12 -12.30
CA PRO A 47 -6.64 5.90 -12.19
C PRO A 47 -6.29 4.58 -11.51
N ASN A 48 -5.25 3.91 -12.00
CA ASN A 48 -4.62 2.81 -11.31
C ASN A 48 -3.90 3.34 -10.06
N LEU A 49 -4.01 2.60 -8.97
CA LEU A 49 -3.38 2.97 -7.69
C LEU A 49 -2.28 2.00 -7.27
N ALA A 50 -2.15 0.86 -7.95
CA ALA A 50 -1.18 -0.17 -7.63
C ALA A 50 0.26 0.37 -7.68
N GLY A 51 1.00 0.22 -6.58
CA GLY A 51 2.40 0.62 -6.49
C GLY A 51 2.62 2.13 -6.50
N GLN A 52 1.57 2.95 -6.35
CA GLN A 52 1.71 4.40 -6.28
C GLN A 52 2.41 4.82 -4.98
N ASN A 53 3.15 5.92 -5.05
CA ASN A 53 3.83 6.48 -3.90
C ASN A 53 2.83 6.86 -2.79
N LEU A 54 3.05 6.37 -1.58
CA LEU A 54 2.13 6.58 -0.46
C LEU A 54 1.96 8.06 -0.10
N ALA A 55 3.05 8.84 -0.11
CA ALA A 55 2.98 10.27 0.17
C ALA A 55 2.16 11.01 -0.89
N TYR A 56 2.30 10.61 -2.16
CA TYR A 56 1.48 11.14 -3.24
C TYR A 56 0.00 10.79 -3.04
N LEU A 57 -0.33 9.55 -2.70
CA LEU A 57 -1.71 9.14 -2.42
C LEU A 57 -2.31 9.95 -1.27
N ARG A 58 -1.58 10.15 -0.19
CA ARG A 58 -2.02 10.97 0.96
C ARG A 58 -2.30 12.41 0.56
N SER A 59 -1.43 13.00 -0.25
CA SER A 59 -1.61 14.35 -0.78
C SER A 59 -2.84 14.45 -1.68
N ALA A 60 -3.05 13.47 -2.57
CA ALA A 60 -4.21 13.43 -3.46
C ALA A 60 -5.53 13.35 -2.67
N ILE A 61 -5.58 12.51 -1.63
CA ILE A 61 -6.76 12.39 -0.76
C ILE A 61 -7.06 13.72 -0.05
N ALA A 62 -6.04 14.40 0.47
CA ALA A 62 -6.22 15.71 1.09
C ALA A 62 -6.80 16.73 0.12
N GLN A 63 -6.40 16.68 -1.15
CA GLN A 63 -6.90 17.58 -2.19
C GLN A 63 -8.37 17.31 -2.56
N TYR A 64 -8.80 16.04 -2.60
CA TYR A 64 -10.21 15.70 -2.77
C TYR A 64 -11.06 16.16 -1.59
N ARG A 65 -10.56 15.98 -0.37
CA ARG A 65 -11.26 16.40 0.85
C ARG A 65 -11.43 17.92 0.93
N SER A 66 -10.41 18.67 0.59
CA SER A 66 -10.45 20.13 0.62
C SER A 66 -11.23 20.76 -0.56
N GLY A 67 -11.56 19.97 -1.59
CA GLY A 67 -12.17 20.46 -2.83
C GLY A 67 -11.16 21.02 -3.83
N LYS A 68 -9.86 21.00 -3.54
CA LYS A 68 -8.81 21.42 -4.48
C LYS A 68 -8.80 20.55 -5.74
N ARG A 69 -9.10 19.26 -5.62
CA ARG A 69 -9.48 18.38 -6.72
C ARG A 69 -10.99 18.22 -6.70
N ALA A 70 -11.67 18.74 -7.74
CA ALA A 70 -13.12 18.68 -7.84
C ALA A 70 -13.55 17.37 -8.52
N PHE A 71 -13.76 16.33 -7.73
CA PHE A 71 -14.33 15.07 -8.19
C PHE A 71 -15.34 14.54 -7.15
N PRO A 72 -16.65 14.80 -7.38
CA PRO A 72 -17.69 14.51 -6.38
C PRO A 72 -17.74 13.07 -5.89
N ALA A 73 -17.53 12.10 -6.78
CA ALA A 73 -17.57 10.68 -6.40
C ALA A 73 -16.47 10.32 -5.39
N MET A 74 -15.25 10.84 -5.57
CA MET A 74 -14.17 10.64 -4.61
C MET A 74 -14.46 11.33 -3.28
N ARG A 75 -14.97 12.54 -3.31
CA ARG A 75 -15.33 13.26 -2.07
C ARG A 75 -16.41 12.54 -1.29
N ALA A 76 -17.43 12.02 -1.97
CA ALA A 76 -18.49 11.24 -1.35
C ALA A 76 -17.98 9.95 -0.71
N ALA A 77 -17.14 9.20 -1.41
CA ALA A 77 -16.54 7.98 -0.89
C ALA A 77 -15.68 8.25 0.37
N LEU A 78 -14.86 9.29 0.33
CA LEU A 78 -14.01 9.68 1.47
C LEU A 78 -14.84 10.10 2.71
N GLY A 79 -16.02 10.66 2.50
CA GLY A 79 -16.95 11.03 3.58
C GLY A 79 -17.52 9.84 4.35
N MET A 80 -17.43 8.63 3.80
CA MET A 80 -17.89 7.37 4.41
C MET A 80 -16.84 6.67 5.27
N LEU A 81 -15.62 7.18 5.30
CA LEU A 81 -14.47 6.55 5.96
C LEU A 81 -13.81 7.51 6.95
N ASN A 82 -13.28 6.96 8.03
CA ASN A 82 -12.40 7.72 8.92
C ASN A 82 -10.96 7.75 8.38
N ALA A 83 -10.12 8.59 9.00
CA ALA A 83 -8.74 8.80 8.55
C ALA A 83 -7.89 7.50 8.60
N GLN A 84 -8.10 6.65 9.60
CA GLN A 84 -7.37 5.39 9.74
C GLN A 84 -7.79 4.37 8.67
N GLU A 85 -9.07 4.29 8.38
CA GLU A 85 -9.60 3.42 7.31
C GLU A 85 -9.07 3.84 5.94
N ILE A 86 -9.03 5.14 5.67
CA ILE A 86 -8.46 5.68 4.44
C ILE A 86 -6.98 5.33 4.34
N ASP A 87 -6.20 5.60 5.39
CA ASP A 87 -4.75 5.35 5.35
C ASP A 87 -4.42 3.86 5.16
N ALA A 88 -5.17 2.97 5.77
CA ALA A 88 -5.02 1.53 5.56
C ALA A 88 -5.23 1.13 4.09
N VAL A 89 -6.21 1.71 3.42
CA VAL A 89 -6.46 1.50 1.98
C VAL A 89 -5.31 2.05 1.13
N LEU A 90 -4.79 3.23 1.48
CA LEU A 90 -3.65 3.82 0.75
C LEU A 90 -2.39 2.96 0.87
N VAL A 91 -2.08 2.48 2.07
CA VAL A 91 -0.97 1.56 2.31
C VAL A 91 -1.14 0.26 1.50
N TRP A 92 -2.35 -0.29 1.48
CA TRP A 92 -2.66 -1.47 0.66
C TRP A 92 -2.32 -1.23 -0.82
N TYR A 93 -2.85 -0.18 -1.41
CA TYR A 93 -2.60 0.11 -2.83
C TYR A 93 -1.13 0.42 -3.13
N ALA A 94 -0.45 1.15 -2.27
CA ALA A 94 0.97 1.47 -2.44
C ALA A 94 1.86 0.22 -2.47
N THR A 95 1.45 -0.86 -1.82
CA THR A 95 2.20 -2.14 -1.77
C THR A 95 1.85 -3.11 -2.89
N GLN A 96 0.85 -2.82 -3.71
CA GLN A 96 0.47 -3.69 -4.83
C GLN A 96 1.44 -3.55 -6.00
N THR A 97 1.52 -4.61 -6.80
CA THR A 97 2.35 -4.60 -8.01
C THR A 97 1.68 -3.80 -9.12
N PRO A 98 2.34 -2.77 -9.67
CA PRO A 98 1.81 -2.02 -10.81
C PRO A 98 1.63 -2.90 -12.04
N LEU A 99 0.72 -2.51 -12.95
CA LEU A 99 0.67 -3.12 -14.27
C LEU A 99 1.97 -2.81 -15.04
N PRO A 100 2.46 -3.74 -15.88
CA PRO A 100 3.58 -3.47 -16.75
C PRO A 100 3.30 -2.24 -17.61
N THR A 101 4.31 -1.36 -17.76
CA THR A 101 4.21 -0.26 -18.72
C THR A 101 4.20 -0.85 -20.13
N PRO A 102 3.26 -0.45 -20.99
CA PRO A 102 3.29 -0.85 -22.40
C PRO A 102 4.62 -0.47 -23.05
N PRO A 103 5.14 -1.28 -23.97
CA PRO A 103 6.39 -0.97 -24.68
C PRO A 103 6.27 0.28 -25.53
#